data_e3c4f919352ca823976b022e3d7c16f7
#
_entry.id   e3c4f919352ca823976b022e3d7c16f7
#
_cell.length_a   1.000
_cell.length_b   1.000
_cell.length_c   1.000
_cell.angle_alpha   90.00
_cell.angle_beta   90.00
_cell.angle_gamma   90.00
#
_symmetry.space_group_name_H-M   'P 1'
#
loop_
_entity.id
_entity.type
_entity.pdbx_description
1 polymer ?
#
loop_
_entity_poly.entity_id
_entity_poly.type
_entity_poly.pdbx_seq_one_letter_code
_entity_poly.pdbx_strand_id
1 'polypeptide(L)'
;MNLTKLQWWERFQKYYTGFPELGLAIDLSRMNVDDAFFAAMEPKIQKAFTDMDALERGAIANPDENRMVGHYWLRNAALAPTPEIRREIEDALVKIKDFTAKIHAGAIHGAGGAFKNFLLIGIGGSALGPQFVANALGDPRMDKMKPFFFDNTDPDGMDRVLATIGTELNRTLCIVISKSGGTKETRNGMLIAQADYEKKGLKFGNYAAAVTMSGSELEKFSIANQWLERFPMWDWVGGRTSELSAVGLLPAALQGIDIDGILAGAKASDAVTRNKSSKNNFSALLALAYFESGNGKGTKNMVVLPYKDRLELFSKYLQQLVMESLGKELDLSKIVVNQGITVFGNKGSTDQHSYIQQLRDGLNDFFAIFIEVLKDEKGKSLSVEPNVTAGDFLHGFYLGTRQALAENNRESLTITVNEVSPFSIGALIALFERAVGFYASLVNINAYHQPGVEAGKKAAGNIIDMQRAILDWFSRQPRVQFSVVEIAKGIKAENEMESVFKICEHLAANSDRKVKKVSGNSPFSAKFGMV
;
A
#
# COMPACT_ATOMS: atom_id res chain seq x y z
N MET A 1 12.97 19.02 -24.83
CA MET A 1 12.77 18.90 -26.32
C MET A 1 12.14 20.19 -26.83
N ASN A 2 12.82 20.96 -27.67
CA ASN A 2 12.25 22.16 -28.28
C ASN A 2 11.50 21.77 -29.57
N LEU A 3 10.27 21.32 -29.45
CA LEU A 3 9.41 20.88 -30.55
C LEU A 3 8.33 21.94 -30.82
N THR A 4 7.98 22.11 -32.10
CA THR A 4 6.81 22.88 -32.53
C THR A 4 5.52 22.20 -32.12
N LYS A 5 4.38 22.91 -32.09
CA LYS A 5 3.07 22.32 -31.79
C LYS A 5 2.71 21.15 -32.73
N LEU A 6 3.08 21.24 -34.00
CA LEU A 6 2.85 20.17 -34.98
C LEU A 6 3.71 18.94 -34.63
N GLN A 7 5.00 19.12 -34.33
CA GLN A 7 5.88 18.02 -33.94
C GLN A 7 5.44 17.36 -32.62
N TRP A 8 4.87 18.14 -31.68
CA TRP A 8 4.26 17.58 -30.50
C TRP A 8 3.04 16.71 -30.81
N TRP A 9 2.21 17.11 -31.77
CA TRP A 9 1.07 16.33 -32.25
C TRP A 9 1.51 15.02 -32.91
N GLU A 10 2.49 15.09 -33.84
CA GLU A 10 3.07 13.91 -34.49
C GLU A 10 3.66 12.93 -33.46
N ARG A 11 4.37 13.46 -32.45
CA ARG A 11 4.93 12.66 -31.39
C ARG A 11 3.85 12.04 -30.51
N PHE A 12 2.78 12.77 -30.22
CA PHE A 12 1.64 12.25 -29.48
C PHE A 12 1.00 11.07 -30.23
N GLN A 13 0.72 11.22 -31.53
CA GLN A 13 0.17 10.14 -32.37
C GLN A 13 1.08 8.89 -32.36
N LYS A 14 2.39 9.09 -32.32
CA LYS A 14 3.38 7.99 -32.34
C LYS A 14 3.48 7.22 -31.02
N TYR A 15 3.34 7.90 -29.89
CA TYR A 15 3.61 7.32 -28.55
C TYR A 15 2.36 7.23 -27.66
N TYR A 16 1.20 7.47 -28.21
CA TYR A 16 -0.08 7.20 -27.58
C TYR A 16 -0.55 5.80 -27.98
N THR A 17 -0.86 4.98 -26.97
CA THR A 17 -1.39 3.63 -27.20
C THR A 17 -2.68 3.46 -26.40
N GLY A 18 -3.79 3.21 -27.10
CA GLY A 18 -5.08 2.91 -26.50
C GLY A 18 -5.26 1.42 -26.25
N PHE A 19 -5.93 1.09 -25.14
CA PHE A 19 -6.35 -0.26 -24.76
C PHE A 19 -7.85 -0.24 -24.50
N PRO A 20 -8.67 -0.27 -25.57
CA PRO A 20 -10.14 -0.11 -25.46
C PRO A 20 -10.79 -1.15 -24.55
N GLU A 21 -10.29 -2.38 -24.56
CA GLU A 21 -10.74 -3.49 -23.72
C GLU A 21 -10.57 -3.23 -22.21
N LEU A 22 -9.68 -2.31 -21.85
CA LEU A 22 -9.46 -1.86 -20.47
C LEU A 22 -10.15 -0.53 -20.16
N GLY A 23 -10.61 0.19 -21.20
CA GLY A 23 -11.01 1.59 -21.06
C GLY A 23 -9.86 2.50 -20.62
N LEU A 24 -8.64 2.17 -21.04
CA LEU A 24 -7.40 2.85 -20.66
C LEU A 24 -6.58 3.23 -21.90
N ALA A 25 -5.69 4.22 -21.71
CA ALA A 25 -4.64 4.53 -22.66
C ALA A 25 -3.38 4.99 -21.93
N ILE A 26 -2.24 4.91 -22.61
CA ILE A 26 -0.96 5.44 -22.15
C ILE A 26 -0.33 6.34 -23.20
N ASP A 27 0.16 7.50 -22.78
CA ASP A 27 0.87 8.46 -23.60
C ASP A 27 2.29 8.68 -23.06
N LEU A 28 3.28 8.27 -23.85
CA LEU A 28 4.72 8.48 -23.59
C LEU A 28 5.31 9.66 -24.38
N SER A 29 4.50 10.47 -25.05
CA SER A 29 5.00 11.52 -25.95
C SER A 29 5.84 12.60 -25.26
N ARG A 30 5.71 12.74 -23.93
CA ARG A 30 6.48 13.69 -23.10
C ARG A 30 7.66 13.03 -22.37
N MET A 31 7.95 11.75 -22.63
CA MET A 31 9.14 11.04 -22.18
C MET A 31 10.26 11.15 -23.19
N ASN A 32 11.51 10.94 -22.80
CA ASN A 32 12.66 10.98 -23.74
C ASN A 32 12.86 9.68 -24.54
N VAL A 33 11.80 8.88 -24.68
CA VAL A 33 11.82 7.65 -25.48
C VAL A 33 11.84 7.95 -26.97
N ASP A 34 12.53 7.11 -27.74
CA ASP A 34 12.54 7.11 -29.20
C ASP A 34 12.62 5.67 -29.76
N ASP A 35 12.61 5.51 -31.08
CA ASP A 35 12.67 4.19 -31.69
C ASP A 35 14.00 3.48 -31.43
N ALA A 36 15.10 4.23 -31.29
CA ALA A 36 16.40 3.66 -30.98
C ALA A 36 16.41 3.09 -29.56
N PHE A 37 15.82 3.79 -28.60
CA PHE A 37 15.62 3.27 -27.24
C PHE A 37 14.81 1.98 -27.24
N PHE A 38 13.64 1.95 -27.89
CA PHE A 38 12.81 0.74 -27.94
C PHE A 38 13.55 -0.42 -28.62
N ALA A 39 14.29 -0.18 -29.69
CA ALA A 39 15.08 -1.21 -30.35
C ALA A 39 16.20 -1.75 -29.46
N ALA A 40 16.89 -0.88 -28.72
CA ALA A 40 17.94 -1.28 -27.79
C ALA A 40 17.40 -2.06 -26.58
N MET A 41 16.17 -1.77 -26.12
CA MET A 41 15.55 -2.44 -25.00
C MET A 41 14.81 -3.73 -25.37
N GLU A 42 14.56 -3.98 -26.65
CA GLU A 42 13.78 -5.15 -27.09
C GLU A 42 14.32 -6.49 -26.56
N PRO A 43 15.63 -6.80 -26.60
CA PRO A 43 16.14 -8.05 -26.05
C PRO A 43 15.89 -8.21 -24.54
N LYS A 44 15.98 -7.10 -23.80
CA LYS A 44 15.75 -7.11 -22.34
C LYS A 44 14.28 -7.30 -22.00
N ILE A 45 13.38 -6.63 -22.71
CA ILE A 45 11.95 -6.78 -22.45
C ILE A 45 11.43 -8.15 -22.88
N GLN A 46 11.98 -8.77 -23.93
CA GLN A 46 11.65 -10.13 -24.32
C GLN A 46 12.08 -11.15 -23.25
N LYS A 47 13.24 -10.90 -22.61
CA LYS A 47 13.64 -11.66 -21.41
C LYS A 47 12.64 -11.48 -20.28
N ALA A 48 12.20 -10.25 -19.98
CA ALA A 48 11.22 -9.98 -18.94
C ALA A 48 9.88 -10.68 -19.20
N PHE A 49 9.44 -10.76 -20.44
CA PHE A 49 8.26 -11.54 -20.82
C PHE A 49 8.45 -13.04 -20.57
N THR A 50 9.63 -13.57 -20.85
CA THR A 50 9.97 -14.99 -20.60
C THR A 50 10.01 -15.29 -19.10
N ASP A 51 10.63 -14.40 -18.31
CA ASP A 51 10.69 -14.52 -16.85
C ASP A 51 9.28 -14.51 -16.25
N MET A 52 8.41 -13.62 -16.74
CA MET A 52 7.01 -13.52 -16.28
C MET A 52 6.19 -14.76 -16.64
N ASP A 53 6.39 -15.32 -17.84
CA ASP A 53 5.74 -16.58 -18.23
C ASP A 53 6.17 -17.74 -17.33
N ALA A 54 7.44 -17.80 -16.95
CA ALA A 54 7.93 -18.82 -16.03
C ALA A 54 7.34 -18.63 -14.62
N LEU A 55 7.29 -17.38 -14.14
CA LEU A 55 6.68 -17.02 -12.86
C LEU A 55 5.20 -17.43 -12.82
N GLU A 56 4.40 -17.06 -13.82
CA GLU A 56 2.97 -17.39 -13.87
C GLU A 56 2.72 -18.91 -13.94
N ARG A 57 3.67 -19.70 -14.46
CA ARG A 57 3.63 -21.17 -14.43
C ARG A 57 4.11 -21.80 -13.12
N GLY A 58 4.44 -20.98 -12.11
CA GLY A 58 4.81 -21.48 -10.78
C GLY A 58 6.31 -21.69 -10.58
N ALA A 59 7.18 -21.09 -11.39
CA ALA A 59 8.61 -21.08 -11.10
C ALA A 59 8.90 -20.33 -9.78
N ILE A 60 10.00 -20.70 -9.11
CA ILE A 60 10.49 -20.00 -7.92
C ILE A 60 11.04 -18.64 -8.36
N ALA A 61 10.20 -17.61 -8.30
CA ALA A 61 10.55 -16.24 -8.67
C ALA A 61 11.03 -15.38 -7.48
N ASN A 62 10.91 -15.90 -6.26
CA ASN A 62 11.53 -15.32 -5.06
C ASN A 62 12.58 -16.32 -4.51
N PRO A 63 13.80 -16.33 -5.08
CA PRO A 63 14.83 -17.30 -4.70
C PRO A 63 15.37 -17.09 -3.29
N ASP A 64 15.35 -15.87 -2.76
CA ASP A 64 15.85 -15.56 -1.42
C ASP A 64 15.00 -16.19 -0.31
N GLU A 65 13.72 -16.42 -0.56
CA GLU A 65 12.78 -17.08 0.36
C GLU A 65 12.33 -18.45 -0.14
N ASN A 66 12.86 -18.91 -1.29
CA ASN A 66 12.49 -20.17 -1.98
C ASN A 66 10.97 -20.30 -2.18
N ARG A 67 10.32 -19.26 -2.75
CA ARG A 67 8.87 -19.20 -2.92
C ARG A 67 8.45 -18.94 -4.37
N MET A 68 7.31 -19.50 -4.73
CA MET A 68 6.54 -19.06 -5.89
C MET A 68 6.00 -17.65 -5.65
N VAL A 69 5.60 -16.97 -6.74
CA VAL A 69 4.95 -15.66 -6.72
C VAL A 69 3.62 -15.76 -7.47
N GLY A 70 2.53 -15.84 -6.73
CA GLY A 70 1.24 -16.26 -7.27
C GLY A 70 0.12 -15.23 -7.21
N HIS A 71 0.39 -13.97 -6.87
CA HIS A 71 -0.66 -12.94 -6.85
C HIS A 71 -1.36 -12.77 -8.22
N TYR A 72 -0.72 -13.17 -9.31
CA TYR A 72 -1.31 -13.21 -10.66
C TYR A 72 -2.45 -14.24 -10.78
N TRP A 73 -2.43 -15.34 -10.02
CA TRP A 73 -3.47 -16.38 -10.05
C TRP A 73 -4.76 -15.93 -9.35
N LEU A 74 -4.67 -14.97 -8.42
CA LEU A 74 -5.83 -14.46 -7.66
C LEU A 74 -6.94 -13.91 -8.57
N ARG A 75 -6.59 -13.36 -9.71
CA ARG A 75 -7.51 -12.77 -10.69
C ARG A 75 -7.95 -13.75 -11.79
N ASN A 76 -7.32 -14.91 -11.87
CA ASN A 76 -7.70 -16.01 -12.75
C ASN A 76 -7.16 -17.34 -12.19
N ALA A 77 -7.90 -17.95 -11.29
CA ALA A 77 -7.53 -19.19 -10.60
C ALA A 77 -7.24 -20.37 -11.57
N ALA A 78 -7.78 -20.33 -12.80
CA ALA A 78 -7.51 -21.35 -13.81
C ALA A 78 -6.03 -21.38 -14.26
N LEU A 79 -5.25 -20.34 -13.98
CA LEU A 79 -3.82 -20.25 -14.26
C LEU A 79 -2.93 -20.74 -13.12
N ALA A 80 -3.52 -21.09 -11.97
CA ALA A 80 -2.76 -21.63 -10.85
C ALA A 80 -2.01 -22.90 -11.25
N PRO A 81 -0.76 -23.10 -10.78
CA PRO A 81 0.10 -24.19 -11.22
C PRO A 81 -0.39 -25.56 -10.77
N THR A 82 -1.23 -25.64 -9.75
CA THR A 82 -1.81 -26.90 -9.26
C THR A 82 -3.32 -26.77 -9.03
N PRO A 83 -4.05 -27.91 -9.13
CA PRO A 83 -5.49 -27.93 -8.83
C PRO A 83 -5.83 -27.54 -7.38
N GLU A 84 -4.92 -27.77 -6.44
CA GLU A 84 -5.08 -27.43 -5.02
C GLU A 84 -5.09 -25.92 -4.83
N ILE A 85 -4.09 -25.21 -5.36
CA ILE A 85 -4.01 -23.73 -5.30
C ILE A 85 -5.23 -23.12 -5.99
N ARG A 86 -5.64 -23.67 -7.13
CA ARG A 86 -6.85 -23.24 -7.82
C ARG A 86 -8.07 -23.31 -6.92
N ARG A 87 -8.31 -24.46 -6.29
CA ARG A 87 -9.46 -24.66 -5.38
C ARG A 87 -9.39 -23.72 -4.19
N GLU A 88 -8.23 -23.58 -3.57
CA GLU A 88 -8.05 -22.65 -2.44
C GLU A 88 -8.45 -21.21 -2.78
N ILE A 89 -8.10 -20.73 -3.98
CA ILE A 89 -8.49 -19.39 -4.47
C ILE A 89 -10.00 -19.31 -4.68
N GLU A 90 -10.58 -20.30 -5.37
CA GLU A 90 -12.00 -20.35 -5.68
C GLU A 90 -12.84 -20.44 -4.38
N ASP A 91 -12.46 -21.31 -3.44
CA ASP A 91 -13.11 -21.48 -2.13
C ASP A 91 -13.03 -20.22 -1.27
N ALA A 92 -11.87 -19.55 -1.27
CA ALA A 92 -11.71 -18.29 -0.55
C ALA A 92 -12.66 -17.20 -1.07
N LEU A 93 -12.83 -17.09 -2.38
CA LEU A 93 -13.76 -16.13 -2.99
C LEU A 93 -15.23 -16.47 -2.64
N VAL A 94 -15.62 -17.73 -2.72
CA VAL A 94 -16.96 -18.19 -2.31
C VAL A 94 -17.18 -17.86 -0.84
N LYS A 95 -16.22 -18.14 0.02
CA LYS A 95 -16.28 -17.88 1.46
C LYS A 95 -16.45 -16.38 1.78
N ILE A 96 -15.70 -15.51 1.08
CA ILE A 96 -15.85 -14.04 1.23
C ILE A 96 -17.28 -13.62 0.89
N LYS A 97 -17.82 -14.07 -0.24
CA LYS A 97 -19.18 -13.72 -0.69
C LYS A 97 -20.24 -14.23 0.27
N ASP A 98 -20.15 -15.48 0.73
CA ASP A 98 -21.10 -16.07 1.67
C ASP A 98 -21.08 -15.34 3.03
N PHE A 99 -19.91 -15.11 3.60
CA PHE A 99 -19.78 -14.38 4.86
C PHE A 99 -20.34 -12.96 4.75
N THR A 100 -19.99 -12.24 3.68
CA THR A 100 -20.47 -10.88 3.42
C THR A 100 -21.99 -10.84 3.25
N ALA A 101 -22.57 -11.80 2.52
CA ALA A 101 -24.01 -11.90 2.35
C ALA A 101 -24.74 -12.11 3.70
N LYS A 102 -24.19 -12.96 4.58
CA LYS A 102 -24.72 -13.19 5.95
C LYS A 102 -24.63 -11.93 6.82
N ILE A 103 -23.54 -11.17 6.73
CA ILE A 103 -23.38 -9.88 7.42
C ILE A 103 -24.40 -8.87 6.92
N HIS A 104 -24.53 -8.68 5.62
CA HIS A 104 -25.46 -7.72 5.02
C HIS A 104 -26.94 -8.06 5.26
N ALA A 105 -27.26 -9.36 5.31
CA ALA A 105 -28.60 -9.82 5.65
C ALA A 105 -28.92 -9.75 7.16
N GLY A 106 -27.93 -9.41 8.01
CA GLY A 106 -28.08 -9.40 9.46
C GLY A 106 -28.19 -10.79 10.10
N ALA A 107 -27.86 -11.86 9.35
CA ALA A 107 -27.78 -13.22 9.90
C ALA A 107 -26.59 -13.37 10.88
N ILE A 108 -25.53 -12.63 10.62
CA ILE A 108 -24.41 -12.41 11.56
C ILE A 108 -24.48 -10.94 11.96
N HIS A 109 -24.62 -10.67 13.26
CA HIS A 109 -24.83 -9.33 13.78
C HIS A 109 -24.20 -9.14 15.16
N GLY A 110 -23.97 -7.90 15.56
CA GLY A 110 -23.53 -7.54 16.92
C GLY A 110 -24.72 -7.40 17.88
N ALA A 111 -24.44 -7.13 19.16
CA ALA A 111 -25.47 -6.90 20.18
C ALA A 111 -26.37 -5.69 19.87
N GLY A 112 -25.87 -4.71 19.10
CA GLY A 112 -26.65 -3.55 18.64
C GLY A 112 -27.49 -3.81 17.38
N GLY A 113 -27.51 -5.03 16.85
CA GLY A 113 -28.18 -5.42 15.59
C GLY A 113 -27.17 -5.54 14.44
N ALA A 114 -27.68 -5.43 13.21
CA ALA A 114 -26.84 -5.58 12.00
C ALA A 114 -25.61 -4.68 12.03
N PHE A 115 -24.47 -5.20 11.57
CA PHE A 115 -23.24 -4.42 11.46
C PHE A 115 -23.40 -3.25 10.49
N LYS A 116 -22.93 -2.08 10.89
CA LYS A 116 -22.91 -0.84 10.09
C LYS A 116 -21.51 -0.40 9.72
N ASN A 117 -20.54 -0.82 10.51
CA ASN A 117 -19.15 -0.44 10.36
C ASN A 117 -18.28 -1.68 10.35
N PHE A 118 -17.10 -1.54 9.74
CA PHE A 118 -15.99 -2.44 10.04
C PHE A 118 -14.74 -1.66 10.41
N LEU A 119 -13.95 -2.22 11.33
CA LEU A 119 -12.64 -1.75 11.72
C LEU A 119 -11.61 -2.75 11.19
N LEU A 120 -10.86 -2.33 10.16
CA LEU A 120 -9.74 -3.10 9.64
C LEU A 120 -8.50 -2.79 10.47
N ILE A 121 -7.86 -3.83 11.00
CA ILE A 121 -6.64 -3.75 11.80
C ILE A 121 -5.52 -4.46 11.05
N GLY A 122 -4.61 -3.70 10.46
CA GLY A 122 -3.53 -4.21 9.60
C GLY A 122 -2.50 -3.12 9.34
N ILE A 123 -1.33 -3.47 8.80
CA ILE A 123 -0.28 -2.50 8.46
C ILE A 123 0.35 -2.84 7.11
N GLY A 124 0.91 -1.84 6.43
CA GLY A 124 1.53 -2.00 5.11
C GLY A 124 0.53 -2.56 4.10
N GLY A 125 0.86 -3.67 3.43
CA GLY A 125 -0.03 -4.30 2.44
C GLY A 125 -1.37 -4.77 3.00
N SER A 126 -1.48 -4.96 4.32
CA SER A 126 -2.75 -5.30 4.97
C SER A 126 -3.66 -4.08 5.23
N ALA A 127 -3.23 -2.86 4.88
CA ALA A 127 -4.00 -1.63 5.06
C ALA A 127 -4.01 -0.72 3.83
N LEU A 128 -2.87 -0.51 3.17
CA LEU A 128 -2.72 0.50 2.11
C LEU A 128 -3.58 0.21 0.87
N GLY A 129 -3.61 -1.05 0.42
CA GLY A 129 -4.50 -1.48 -0.66
C GLY A 129 -5.97 -1.33 -0.30
N PRO A 130 -6.44 -1.91 0.83
CA PRO A 130 -7.81 -1.73 1.31
C PRO A 130 -8.24 -0.26 1.49
N GLN A 131 -7.36 0.61 2.01
CA GLN A 131 -7.63 2.05 2.12
C GLN A 131 -7.79 2.70 0.74
N PHE A 132 -6.91 2.37 -0.20
CA PHE A 132 -6.98 2.88 -1.56
C PHE A 132 -8.29 2.47 -2.24
N VAL A 133 -8.65 1.19 -2.20
CA VAL A 133 -9.89 0.68 -2.82
C VAL A 133 -11.12 1.29 -2.15
N ALA A 134 -11.14 1.37 -0.81
CA ALA A 134 -12.23 1.99 -0.07
C ALA A 134 -12.42 3.48 -0.44
N ASN A 135 -11.32 4.24 -0.58
CA ASN A 135 -11.38 5.65 -1.00
C ASN A 135 -11.80 5.81 -2.47
N ALA A 136 -11.25 4.96 -3.36
CA ALA A 136 -11.50 5.07 -4.79
C ALA A 136 -12.94 4.70 -5.16
N LEU A 137 -13.50 3.65 -4.56
CA LEU A 137 -14.77 3.06 -4.96
C LEU A 137 -15.91 3.32 -3.99
N GLY A 138 -15.61 3.66 -2.73
CA GLY A 138 -16.61 3.97 -1.71
C GLY A 138 -17.48 5.19 -2.06
N ASP A 139 -18.72 5.14 -1.62
CA ASP A 139 -19.67 6.26 -1.66
C ASP A 139 -20.53 6.19 -0.39
N PRO A 140 -20.39 7.16 0.54
CA PRO A 140 -21.10 7.15 1.82
C PRO A 140 -22.63 7.03 1.71
N ARG A 141 -23.19 7.31 0.51
CA ARG A 141 -24.63 7.17 0.23
C ARG A 141 -25.02 5.73 -0.15
N MET A 142 -24.06 4.91 -0.58
CA MET A 142 -24.29 3.58 -1.15
C MET A 142 -23.61 2.47 -0.35
N ASP A 143 -22.57 2.82 0.43
CA ASP A 143 -21.78 1.87 1.20
C ASP A 143 -22.66 1.08 2.17
N LYS A 144 -22.54 -0.23 2.15
CA LYS A 144 -23.25 -1.14 3.07
C LYS A 144 -22.73 -1.02 4.49
N MET A 145 -21.40 -0.90 4.63
CA MET A 145 -20.70 -0.71 5.90
C MET A 145 -19.65 0.39 5.75
N LYS A 146 -19.52 1.23 6.79
CA LYS A 146 -18.51 2.29 6.84
C LYS A 146 -17.16 1.72 7.28
N PRO A 147 -16.07 1.96 6.50
CA PRO A 147 -14.73 1.52 6.85
C PRO A 147 -14.08 2.41 7.91
N PHE A 148 -13.36 1.78 8.85
CA PHE A 148 -12.39 2.39 9.77
C PHE A 148 -11.11 1.59 9.74
N PHE A 149 -9.97 2.23 10.06
CA PHE A 149 -8.65 1.60 9.94
C PHE A 149 -7.78 1.85 11.16
N PHE A 150 -7.16 0.78 11.65
CA PHE A 150 -5.96 0.83 12.49
C PHE A 150 -4.79 0.35 11.65
N ASP A 151 -3.99 1.27 11.18
CA ASP A 151 -2.86 1.02 10.29
C ASP A 151 -1.50 1.41 10.90
N ASN A 152 -1.52 1.73 12.20
CA ASN A 152 -0.35 2.11 12.99
C ASN A 152 -0.52 1.64 14.45
N THR A 153 0.55 1.71 15.25
CA THR A 153 0.54 1.41 16.68
C THR A 153 0.49 2.68 17.56
N ASP A 154 0.07 3.82 16.99
CA ASP A 154 -0.11 5.08 17.72
C ASP A 154 -1.41 5.03 18.56
N PRO A 155 -1.31 5.09 19.91
CA PRO A 155 -2.49 5.01 20.79
C PRO A 155 -3.46 6.18 20.59
N ASP A 156 -2.97 7.39 20.32
CA ASP A 156 -3.82 8.58 20.08
C ASP A 156 -4.63 8.42 18.79
N GLY A 157 -3.99 7.92 17.72
CA GLY A 157 -4.66 7.61 16.47
C GLY A 157 -5.76 6.55 16.62
N MET A 158 -5.48 5.48 17.39
CA MET A 158 -6.47 4.44 17.69
C MET A 158 -7.63 4.97 18.53
N ASP A 159 -7.36 5.78 19.56
CA ASP A 159 -8.39 6.39 20.41
C ASP A 159 -9.33 7.30 19.59
N ARG A 160 -8.79 8.12 18.70
CA ARG A 160 -9.59 8.95 17.80
C ARG A 160 -10.53 8.13 16.91
N VAL A 161 -10.08 6.99 16.40
CA VAL A 161 -10.93 6.09 15.59
C VAL A 161 -12.03 5.48 16.47
N LEU A 162 -11.70 4.97 17.66
CA LEU A 162 -12.67 4.41 18.61
C LEU A 162 -13.69 5.48 19.06
N ALA A 163 -13.23 6.70 19.34
CA ALA A 163 -14.11 7.82 19.67
C ALA A 163 -15.07 8.18 18.52
N THR A 164 -14.59 8.09 17.27
CA THR A 164 -15.43 8.33 16.08
C THR A 164 -16.48 7.22 15.90
N ILE A 165 -16.14 5.97 16.17
CA ILE A 165 -17.09 4.85 16.17
C ILE A 165 -18.10 5.02 17.33
N GLY A 166 -17.65 5.43 18.49
CA GLY A 166 -18.47 5.79 19.65
C GLY A 166 -19.44 4.71 20.10
N THR A 167 -20.73 5.03 20.11
CA THR A 167 -21.80 4.10 20.52
C THR A 167 -22.07 2.97 19.53
N GLU A 168 -21.61 3.11 18.29
CA GLU A 168 -21.80 2.09 17.23
C GLU A 168 -20.78 0.93 17.33
N LEU A 169 -19.95 0.88 18.39
CA LEU A 169 -18.98 -0.21 18.58
C LEU A 169 -19.68 -1.58 18.61
N ASN A 170 -20.84 -1.69 19.24
CA ASN A 170 -21.67 -2.90 19.28
C ASN A 170 -22.30 -3.29 17.92
N ARG A 171 -22.06 -2.48 16.86
CA ARG A 171 -22.42 -2.69 15.46
C ARG A 171 -21.23 -2.55 14.51
N THR A 172 -20.01 -2.70 15.05
CA THR A 172 -18.76 -2.63 14.29
C THR A 172 -18.10 -4.00 14.26
N LEU A 173 -17.77 -4.51 13.06
CA LEU A 173 -17.03 -5.75 12.85
C LEU A 173 -15.54 -5.45 12.78
N CYS A 174 -14.70 -6.16 13.53
CA CYS A 174 -13.23 -6.08 13.42
C CYS A 174 -12.70 -7.09 12.42
N ILE A 175 -11.87 -6.65 11.49
CA ILE A 175 -11.14 -7.51 10.55
C ILE A 175 -9.65 -7.37 10.86
N VAL A 176 -9.06 -8.41 11.43
CA VAL A 176 -7.65 -8.42 11.79
C VAL A 176 -6.85 -9.13 10.71
N ILE A 177 -5.93 -8.41 10.08
CA ILE A 177 -5.16 -8.89 8.93
C ILE A 177 -3.68 -8.97 9.27
N SER A 178 -3.16 -10.19 9.39
CA SER A 178 -1.74 -10.42 9.62
C SER A 178 -1.33 -11.81 9.11
N LYS A 179 -0.40 -11.86 8.15
CA LYS A 179 0.04 -13.12 7.53
C LYS A 179 0.61 -14.10 8.56
N SER A 180 1.57 -13.65 9.38
CA SER A 180 2.21 -14.49 10.42
C SER A 180 1.47 -14.47 11.75
N GLY A 181 0.64 -13.46 12.01
CA GLY A 181 0.07 -13.18 13.33
C GLY A 181 1.04 -12.52 14.33
N GLY A 182 2.33 -12.49 14.00
CA GLY A 182 3.37 -11.93 14.87
C GLY A 182 3.67 -10.44 14.68
N THR A 183 3.02 -9.77 13.72
CA THR A 183 3.22 -8.33 13.45
C THR A 183 2.75 -7.51 14.64
N LYS A 184 3.68 -6.78 15.26
CA LYS A 184 3.43 -6.09 16.54
C LYS A 184 2.36 -5.02 16.43
N GLU A 185 2.38 -4.23 15.38
CA GLU A 185 1.43 -3.15 15.13
C GLU A 185 0.00 -3.70 15.06
N THR A 186 -0.23 -4.73 14.25
CA THR A 186 -1.54 -5.38 14.12
C THR A 186 -1.98 -6.01 15.44
N ARG A 187 -1.06 -6.71 16.14
CA ARG A 187 -1.36 -7.30 17.45
C ARG A 187 -1.74 -6.25 18.48
N ASN A 188 -1.02 -5.14 18.54
CA ASN A 188 -1.31 -4.04 19.46
C ASN A 188 -2.68 -3.43 19.18
N GLY A 189 -2.99 -3.12 17.91
CA GLY A 189 -4.30 -2.61 17.50
C GLY A 189 -5.44 -3.58 17.86
N MET A 190 -5.24 -4.89 17.63
CA MET A 190 -6.18 -5.93 18.00
C MET A 190 -6.45 -5.94 19.53
N LEU A 191 -5.41 -5.90 20.35
CA LEU A 191 -5.55 -5.94 21.81
C LEU A 191 -6.22 -4.67 22.36
N ILE A 192 -5.92 -3.50 21.77
CA ILE A 192 -6.56 -2.23 22.16
C ILE A 192 -8.05 -2.26 21.77
N ALA A 193 -8.37 -2.70 20.54
CA ALA A 193 -9.77 -2.88 20.13
C ALA A 193 -10.49 -3.87 21.07
N GLN A 194 -9.91 -5.05 21.31
CA GLN A 194 -10.46 -6.06 22.22
C GLN A 194 -10.77 -5.47 23.60
N ALA A 195 -9.82 -4.73 24.19
CA ALA A 195 -10.01 -4.11 25.50
C ALA A 195 -11.19 -3.13 25.53
N ASP A 196 -11.41 -2.34 24.45
CA ASP A 196 -12.54 -1.41 24.38
C ASP A 196 -13.89 -2.13 24.23
N TYR A 197 -13.95 -3.24 23.47
CA TYR A 197 -15.14 -4.11 23.40
C TYR A 197 -15.45 -4.73 24.77
N GLU A 198 -14.46 -5.33 25.42
CA GLU A 198 -14.62 -5.98 26.73
C GLU A 198 -15.02 -4.98 27.84
N LYS A 199 -14.45 -3.76 27.81
CA LYS A 199 -14.86 -2.66 28.71
C LYS A 199 -16.33 -2.30 28.59
N LYS A 200 -16.93 -2.50 27.41
CA LYS A 200 -18.36 -2.29 27.13
C LYS A 200 -19.21 -3.57 27.33
N GLY A 201 -18.64 -4.63 27.87
CA GLY A 201 -19.30 -5.90 28.11
C GLY A 201 -19.55 -6.75 26.86
N LEU A 202 -18.82 -6.47 25.78
CA LEU A 202 -18.94 -7.17 24.50
C LEU A 202 -17.85 -8.25 24.38
N LYS A 203 -18.22 -9.49 24.07
CA LYS A 203 -17.26 -10.58 23.80
C LYS A 203 -16.64 -10.36 22.43
N PHE A 204 -15.35 -9.96 22.37
CA PHE A 204 -14.65 -9.58 21.14
C PHE A 204 -14.75 -10.62 20.01
N GLY A 205 -14.69 -11.94 20.33
CA GLY A 205 -14.83 -13.00 19.35
C GLY A 205 -16.12 -12.95 18.51
N ASN A 206 -17.21 -12.40 19.06
CA ASN A 206 -18.46 -12.22 18.34
C ASN A 206 -18.45 -11.03 17.36
N TYR A 207 -17.35 -10.29 17.30
CA TYR A 207 -17.14 -9.10 16.50
C TYR A 207 -15.89 -9.18 15.62
N ALA A 208 -15.18 -10.29 15.62
CA ALA A 208 -13.88 -10.40 14.98
C ALA A 208 -13.84 -11.48 13.90
N ALA A 209 -13.20 -11.14 12.77
CA ALA A 209 -12.78 -12.06 11.73
C ALA A 209 -11.28 -11.90 11.48
N ALA A 210 -10.60 -12.97 11.09
CA ALA A 210 -9.16 -12.97 10.81
C ALA A 210 -8.90 -13.19 9.32
N VAL A 211 -7.88 -12.50 8.78
CA VAL A 211 -7.26 -12.82 7.49
C VAL A 211 -5.81 -13.17 7.77
N THR A 212 -5.45 -14.45 7.64
CA THR A 212 -4.17 -14.95 8.12
C THR A 212 -3.75 -16.25 7.46
N MET A 213 -2.48 -16.62 7.60
CA MET A 213 -1.96 -17.88 7.09
C MET A 213 -2.33 -19.03 8.04
N SER A 214 -2.61 -20.20 7.48
CA SER A 214 -2.87 -21.41 8.27
C SER A 214 -1.67 -21.75 9.17
N GLY A 215 -1.96 -22.16 10.40
CA GLY A 215 -0.95 -22.46 11.44
C GLY A 215 -0.33 -21.23 12.11
N SER A 216 -0.72 -20.00 11.70
CA SER A 216 -0.19 -18.76 12.27
C SER A 216 -0.60 -18.53 13.72
N GLU A 217 0.09 -17.60 14.41
CA GLU A 217 -0.29 -17.18 15.77
C GLU A 217 -1.70 -16.58 15.81
N LEU A 218 -2.08 -15.80 14.78
CA LEU A 218 -3.41 -15.19 14.69
C LEU A 218 -4.50 -16.23 14.45
N GLU A 219 -4.25 -17.24 13.61
CA GLU A 219 -5.21 -18.32 13.42
C GLU A 219 -5.47 -19.07 14.74
N LYS A 220 -4.40 -19.49 15.44
CA LYS A 220 -4.52 -20.18 16.74
C LYS A 220 -5.27 -19.32 17.76
N PHE A 221 -4.97 -18.04 17.82
CA PHE A 221 -5.64 -17.09 18.72
C PHE A 221 -7.13 -16.96 18.38
N SER A 222 -7.48 -16.80 17.08
CA SER A 222 -8.87 -16.66 16.64
C SER A 222 -9.70 -17.91 16.89
N ILE A 223 -9.12 -19.10 16.73
CA ILE A 223 -9.76 -20.38 17.06
C ILE A 223 -10.03 -20.47 18.56
N ALA A 224 -9.01 -20.24 19.39
CA ALA A 224 -9.11 -20.32 20.86
C ALA A 224 -10.16 -19.33 21.41
N ASN A 225 -10.31 -18.17 20.79
CA ASN A 225 -11.26 -17.12 21.19
C ASN A 225 -12.59 -17.14 20.42
N GLN A 226 -12.84 -18.19 19.64
CA GLN A 226 -14.11 -18.43 18.93
C GLN A 226 -14.54 -17.24 18.03
N TRP A 227 -13.61 -16.72 17.22
CA TRP A 227 -13.92 -15.65 16.29
C TRP A 227 -14.89 -16.11 15.20
N LEU A 228 -15.63 -15.15 14.62
CA LEU A 228 -16.70 -15.40 13.66
C LEU A 228 -16.23 -16.17 12.42
N GLU A 229 -15.07 -15.77 11.86
CA GLU A 229 -14.57 -16.42 10.65
C GLU A 229 -13.06 -16.19 10.48
N ARG A 230 -12.42 -17.00 9.63
CA ARG A 230 -11.01 -16.93 9.23
C ARG A 230 -10.91 -17.07 7.72
N PHE A 231 -10.11 -16.19 7.08
CA PHE A 231 -9.86 -16.18 5.64
C PHE A 231 -8.39 -16.43 5.38
N PRO A 232 -8.06 -17.17 4.30
CA PRO A 232 -6.69 -17.57 4.05
C PRO A 232 -5.81 -16.41 3.54
N MET A 233 -4.57 -16.42 3.95
CA MET A 233 -3.44 -15.81 3.25
C MET A 233 -2.45 -16.92 2.90
N TRP A 234 -1.76 -16.76 1.76
CA TRP A 234 -0.83 -17.76 1.27
C TRP A 234 0.61 -17.23 1.30
N ASP A 235 1.58 -18.11 1.39
CA ASP A 235 2.99 -17.75 1.39
C ASP A 235 3.46 -17.21 0.03
N TRP A 236 2.85 -17.67 -1.07
CA TRP A 236 3.09 -17.23 -2.44
C TRP A 236 2.43 -15.87 -2.78
N VAL A 237 1.71 -15.22 -1.85
CA VAL A 237 1.23 -13.84 -1.98
C VAL A 237 2.05 -12.92 -1.07
N GLY A 238 2.74 -11.95 -1.67
CA GLY A 238 3.43 -10.88 -0.94
C GLY A 238 2.46 -9.87 -0.32
N GLY A 239 2.86 -9.20 0.78
CA GLY A 239 2.01 -8.19 1.42
C GLY A 239 1.57 -7.07 0.48
N ARG A 240 2.51 -6.48 -0.27
CA ARG A 240 2.25 -5.37 -1.21
C ARG A 240 1.50 -5.75 -2.49
N THR A 241 1.30 -7.05 -2.74
CA THR A 241 0.54 -7.59 -3.87
C THR A 241 -0.67 -8.40 -3.42
N SER A 242 -1.18 -8.17 -2.21
CA SER A 242 -2.26 -8.94 -1.61
C SER A 242 -3.66 -8.34 -1.80
N GLU A 243 -3.79 -7.20 -2.48
CA GLU A 243 -5.07 -6.49 -2.59
C GLU A 243 -6.16 -7.34 -3.26
N LEU A 244 -5.80 -8.18 -4.21
CA LEU A 244 -6.74 -9.08 -4.91
C LEU A 244 -6.94 -10.44 -4.21
N SER A 245 -6.48 -10.59 -2.95
CA SER A 245 -6.78 -11.71 -2.05
C SER A 245 -7.86 -11.32 -1.04
N ALA A 246 -8.11 -12.18 -0.04
CA ALA A 246 -8.99 -11.87 1.08
C ALA A 246 -8.61 -10.59 1.83
N VAL A 247 -7.35 -10.14 1.72
CA VAL A 247 -6.85 -8.89 2.33
C VAL A 247 -7.61 -7.67 1.85
N GLY A 248 -7.81 -7.53 0.54
CA GLY A 248 -8.54 -6.41 -0.04
C GLY A 248 -10.00 -6.75 -0.38
N LEU A 249 -10.25 -7.98 -0.87
CA LEU A 249 -11.59 -8.35 -1.33
C LEU A 249 -12.63 -8.46 -0.19
N LEU A 250 -12.23 -8.91 1.00
CA LEU A 250 -13.16 -8.99 2.14
C LEU A 250 -13.65 -7.60 2.60
N PRO A 251 -12.77 -6.64 2.92
CA PRO A 251 -13.23 -5.30 3.30
C PRO A 251 -13.98 -4.59 2.17
N ALA A 252 -13.56 -4.75 0.91
CA ALA A 252 -14.27 -4.19 -0.25
C ALA A 252 -15.70 -4.75 -0.35
N ALA A 253 -15.87 -6.07 -0.24
CA ALA A 253 -17.17 -6.72 -0.26
C ALA A 253 -18.07 -6.27 0.91
N LEU A 254 -17.51 -6.15 2.13
CA LEU A 254 -18.24 -5.66 3.30
C LEU A 254 -18.70 -4.20 3.13
N GLN A 255 -17.88 -3.36 2.50
CA GLN A 255 -18.30 -2.00 2.13
C GLN A 255 -19.41 -1.99 1.08
N GLY A 256 -19.61 -3.08 0.33
CA GLY A 256 -20.60 -3.21 -0.74
C GLY A 256 -20.04 -2.93 -2.13
N ILE A 257 -18.71 -2.91 -2.27
CA ILE A 257 -18.01 -2.73 -3.54
C ILE A 257 -18.09 -4.03 -4.35
N ASP A 258 -18.24 -3.91 -5.67
CA ASP A 258 -18.26 -5.03 -6.62
C ASP A 258 -16.86 -5.64 -6.78
N ILE A 259 -16.56 -6.69 -6.00
CA ILE A 259 -15.29 -7.41 -6.05
C ILE A 259 -15.10 -8.23 -7.32
N ASP A 260 -16.18 -8.68 -7.96
CA ASP A 260 -16.11 -9.38 -9.24
C ASP A 260 -15.68 -8.43 -10.36
N GLY A 261 -16.18 -7.19 -10.33
CA GLY A 261 -15.73 -6.12 -11.22
C GLY A 261 -14.23 -5.81 -11.06
N ILE A 262 -13.73 -5.75 -9.80
CA ILE A 262 -12.29 -5.57 -9.54
C ILE A 262 -11.46 -6.71 -10.15
N LEU A 263 -11.85 -7.95 -9.88
CA LEU A 263 -11.16 -9.14 -10.41
C LEU A 263 -11.24 -9.22 -11.95
N ALA A 264 -12.39 -8.84 -12.53
CA ALA A 264 -12.56 -8.80 -13.98
C ALA A 264 -11.61 -7.79 -14.65
N GLY A 265 -11.48 -6.58 -14.09
CA GLY A 265 -10.54 -5.58 -14.58
C GLY A 265 -9.09 -6.04 -14.49
N ALA A 266 -8.70 -6.64 -13.38
CA ALA A 266 -7.36 -7.18 -13.19
C ALA A 266 -7.07 -8.36 -14.15
N LYS A 267 -8.03 -9.25 -14.37
CA LYS A 267 -7.94 -10.34 -15.33
C LYS A 267 -7.81 -9.85 -16.76
N ALA A 268 -8.57 -8.83 -17.15
CA ALA A 268 -8.50 -8.21 -18.46
C ALA A 268 -7.13 -7.55 -18.69
N SER A 269 -6.62 -6.85 -17.68
CA SER A 269 -5.27 -6.27 -17.71
C SER A 269 -4.19 -7.32 -17.95
N ASP A 270 -4.26 -8.45 -17.26
CA ASP A 270 -3.30 -9.55 -17.47
C ASP A 270 -3.40 -10.14 -18.89
N ALA A 271 -4.59 -10.23 -19.46
CA ALA A 271 -4.77 -10.71 -20.83
C ALA A 271 -4.05 -9.80 -21.83
N VAL A 272 -4.20 -8.48 -21.69
CA VAL A 272 -3.53 -7.47 -22.52
C VAL A 272 -2.01 -7.51 -22.32
N THR A 273 -1.56 -7.62 -21.07
CA THR A 273 -0.13 -7.52 -20.72
C THR A 273 0.64 -8.85 -20.86
N ARG A 274 0.00 -9.93 -21.31
CA ARG A 274 0.67 -11.13 -21.85
C ARG A 274 1.07 -10.97 -23.31
N ASN A 275 0.67 -9.90 -23.98
CA ASN A 275 1.15 -9.57 -25.33
C ASN A 275 2.68 -9.39 -25.32
N LYS A 276 3.38 -10.06 -26.25
CA LYS A 276 4.86 -10.03 -26.36
C LYS A 276 5.38 -8.87 -27.21
N SER A 277 4.51 -7.98 -27.68
CA SER A 277 4.92 -6.74 -28.35
C SER A 277 5.12 -5.65 -27.29
N SER A 278 6.34 -5.17 -27.12
CA SER A 278 6.69 -4.12 -26.16
C SER A 278 5.83 -2.85 -26.34
N LYS A 279 5.48 -2.50 -27.60
CA LYS A 279 4.67 -1.33 -27.93
C LYS A 279 3.15 -1.52 -27.71
N ASN A 280 2.69 -2.77 -27.61
CA ASN A 280 1.28 -3.13 -27.38
C ASN A 280 1.06 -3.81 -26.03
N ASN A 281 1.90 -3.52 -25.06
CA ASN A 281 1.84 -4.05 -23.72
C ASN A 281 1.96 -2.91 -22.71
N PHE A 282 0.87 -2.59 -22.05
CA PHE A 282 0.79 -1.43 -21.16
C PHE A 282 1.84 -1.48 -20.05
N SER A 283 1.98 -2.62 -19.36
CA SER A 283 2.93 -2.76 -18.27
C SER A 283 4.39 -2.74 -18.74
N ALA A 284 4.65 -3.20 -19.97
CA ALA A 284 5.97 -3.09 -20.59
C ALA A 284 6.31 -1.63 -20.90
N LEU A 285 5.35 -0.87 -21.43
CA LEU A 285 5.53 0.57 -21.69
C LEU A 285 5.82 1.33 -20.39
N LEU A 286 5.13 1.02 -19.30
CA LEU A 286 5.43 1.58 -17.98
C LEU A 286 6.84 1.23 -17.52
N ALA A 287 7.20 -0.05 -17.55
CA ALA A 287 8.52 -0.52 -17.10
C ALA A 287 9.67 0.10 -17.91
N LEU A 288 9.48 0.25 -19.23
CA LEU A 288 10.44 0.90 -20.11
C LEU A 288 10.55 2.41 -19.84
N ALA A 289 9.43 3.08 -19.55
CA ALA A 289 9.43 4.49 -19.15
C ALA A 289 10.18 4.70 -17.83
N TYR A 290 10.00 3.81 -16.84
CA TYR A 290 10.78 3.85 -15.58
C TYR A 290 12.26 3.62 -15.82
N PHE A 291 12.60 2.68 -16.71
CA PHE A 291 13.99 2.37 -17.04
C PHE A 291 14.67 3.55 -17.72
N GLU A 292 14.03 4.17 -18.70
CA GLU A 292 14.54 5.33 -19.43
C GLU A 292 14.78 6.51 -18.49
N SER A 293 13.74 6.97 -17.77
CA SER A 293 13.83 8.11 -16.86
C SER A 293 14.85 7.91 -15.74
N GLY A 294 14.93 6.70 -15.18
CA GLY A 294 15.81 6.35 -14.09
C GLY A 294 17.19 5.84 -14.53
N ASN A 295 17.48 5.82 -15.83
CA ASN A 295 18.73 5.27 -16.37
C ASN A 295 18.98 3.80 -15.96
N GLY A 296 17.93 3.02 -15.76
CA GLY A 296 18.01 1.67 -15.22
C GLY A 296 18.55 1.58 -13.78
N LYS A 297 18.60 2.71 -13.04
CA LYS A 297 19.08 2.78 -11.64
C LYS A 297 18.14 3.53 -10.69
N GLY A 298 16.98 4.01 -11.18
CA GLY A 298 16.06 4.78 -10.36
C GLY A 298 16.61 6.16 -9.93
N THR A 299 17.40 6.81 -10.79
CA THR A 299 18.01 8.11 -10.51
C THR A 299 17.01 9.26 -10.45
N LYS A 300 15.76 9.04 -10.90
CA LYS A 300 14.66 9.98 -10.81
C LYS A 300 13.50 9.43 -9.97
N ASN A 301 12.86 10.33 -9.26
CA ASN A 301 11.67 10.06 -8.46
C ASN A 301 10.44 9.92 -9.36
N MET A 302 9.50 9.07 -9.00
CA MET A 302 8.20 8.93 -9.62
C MET A 302 7.18 9.81 -8.91
N VAL A 303 6.63 10.81 -9.59
CA VAL A 303 5.59 11.69 -9.05
C VAL A 303 4.24 11.31 -9.63
N VAL A 304 3.35 10.78 -8.81
CA VAL A 304 2.03 10.30 -9.23
C VAL A 304 0.98 11.39 -8.99
N LEU A 305 0.39 11.89 -10.07
CA LEU A 305 -0.53 13.03 -10.08
C LEU A 305 -1.89 12.66 -10.70
N PRO A 306 -2.78 11.99 -9.95
CA PRO A 306 -4.14 11.75 -10.42
C PRO A 306 -4.95 13.05 -10.35
N TYR A 307 -5.58 13.43 -11.45
CA TYR A 307 -6.55 14.51 -11.51
C TYR A 307 -7.95 13.97 -11.20
N LYS A 308 -8.06 13.38 -10.01
CA LYS A 308 -9.28 12.77 -9.48
C LYS A 308 -9.15 12.51 -7.98
N ASP A 309 -9.98 13.12 -7.16
CA ASP A 309 -9.93 12.97 -5.69
C ASP A 309 -10.05 11.52 -5.23
N ARG A 310 -10.88 10.71 -5.90
CA ARG A 310 -11.02 9.27 -5.61
C ARG A 310 -9.71 8.48 -5.74
N LEU A 311 -8.72 8.99 -6.47
CA LEU A 311 -7.43 8.34 -6.67
C LEU A 311 -6.31 8.93 -5.80
N GLU A 312 -6.63 9.79 -4.83
CA GLU A 312 -5.64 10.43 -3.94
C GLU A 312 -4.73 9.41 -3.25
N LEU A 313 -5.28 8.30 -2.78
CA LEU A 313 -4.50 7.27 -2.09
C LEU A 313 -3.73 6.33 -3.03
N PHE A 314 -3.85 6.50 -4.34
CA PHE A 314 -3.14 5.64 -5.29
C PHE A 314 -1.63 5.79 -5.19
N SER A 315 -1.12 7.01 -4.99
CA SER A 315 0.32 7.24 -4.76
C SER A 315 0.83 6.52 -3.51
N LYS A 316 0.07 6.49 -2.42
CA LYS A 316 0.42 5.76 -1.19
C LYS A 316 0.46 4.24 -1.41
N TYR A 317 -0.50 3.70 -2.15
CA TYR A 317 -0.49 2.31 -2.56
C TYR A 317 0.76 1.99 -3.40
N LEU A 318 1.09 2.84 -4.38
CA LEU A 318 2.27 2.70 -5.23
C LEU A 318 3.58 2.91 -4.47
N GLN A 319 3.62 3.73 -3.43
CA GLN A 319 4.80 3.83 -2.57
C GLN A 319 5.24 2.46 -2.09
N GLN A 320 4.33 1.68 -1.53
CA GLN A 320 4.68 0.34 -1.07
C GLN A 320 4.97 -0.60 -2.25
N LEU A 321 4.08 -0.66 -3.23
CA LEU A 321 4.23 -1.56 -4.37
C LEU A 321 5.57 -1.36 -5.10
N VAL A 322 5.92 -0.11 -5.41
CA VAL A 322 7.13 0.21 -6.18
C VAL A 322 8.38 0.22 -5.30
N MET A 323 8.37 0.99 -4.19
CA MET A 323 9.57 1.20 -3.39
C MET A 323 10.03 -0.07 -2.68
N GLU A 324 9.12 -0.83 -2.10
CA GLU A 324 9.45 -2.08 -1.41
C GLU A 324 9.86 -3.19 -2.39
N SER A 325 9.29 -3.20 -3.62
CA SER A 325 9.68 -4.16 -4.64
C SER A 325 11.02 -3.83 -5.29
N LEU A 326 11.30 -2.57 -5.58
CA LEU A 326 12.45 -2.15 -6.38
C LEU A 326 13.63 -1.64 -5.53
N GLY A 327 13.40 -1.24 -4.26
CA GLY A 327 14.46 -0.87 -3.32
C GLY A 327 15.29 -2.08 -2.92
N LYS A 328 16.40 -2.33 -3.62
CA LYS A 328 17.28 -3.50 -3.43
C LYS A 328 18.74 -3.10 -3.40
N GLU A 329 19.45 -3.55 -2.38
CA GLU A 329 20.90 -3.41 -2.27
C GLU A 329 21.61 -4.28 -3.30
N LEU A 330 21.17 -5.56 -3.42
CA LEU A 330 21.80 -6.57 -4.27
C LEU A 330 20.91 -6.93 -5.46
N ASP A 331 21.55 -7.25 -6.58
CA ASP A 331 20.91 -7.90 -7.71
C ASP A 331 20.83 -9.44 -7.50
N LEU A 332 20.22 -10.15 -8.45
CA LEU A 332 20.12 -11.63 -8.42
C LEU A 332 21.49 -12.32 -8.48
N SER A 333 22.52 -11.65 -9.00
CA SER A 333 23.91 -12.13 -9.03
C SER A 333 24.70 -11.76 -7.77
N LYS A 334 24.04 -11.19 -6.76
CA LYS A 334 24.63 -10.71 -5.48
C LYS A 334 25.63 -9.56 -5.63
N ILE A 335 25.52 -8.80 -6.72
CA ILE A 335 26.28 -7.58 -6.94
C ILE A 335 25.54 -6.42 -6.27
N VAL A 336 26.29 -5.52 -5.59
CA VAL A 336 25.73 -4.30 -4.99
C VAL A 336 25.31 -3.34 -6.10
N VAL A 337 24.02 -3.06 -6.20
CA VAL A 337 23.42 -2.20 -7.23
C VAL A 337 22.69 -0.98 -6.64
N ASN A 338 22.20 -1.06 -5.40
CA ASN A 338 21.42 -0.01 -4.73
C ASN A 338 20.29 0.53 -5.63
N GLN A 339 19.44 -0.38 -6.11
CA GLN A 339 18.28 -0.06 -6.94
C GLN A 339 17.14 0.54 -6.12
N GLY A 340 16.30 1.36 -6.77
CA GLY A 340 15.06 1.88 -6.18
C GLY A 340 14.49 3.05 -6.97
N ILE A 341 13.18 3.25 -6.88
CA ILE A 341 12.48 4.43 -7.42
C ILE A 341 11.65 5.00 -6.28
N THR A 342 11.94 6.21 -5.84
CA THR A 342 11.13 6.92 -4.84
C THR A 342 9.81 7.34 -5.46
N VAL A 343 8.71 7.13 -4.75
CA VAL A 343 7.35 7.47 -5.19
C VAL A 343 6.73 8.47 -4.23
N PHE A 344 6.18 9.55 -4.77
CA PHE A 344 5.35 10.49 -4.01
C PHE A 344 4.26 11.10 -4.91
N GLY A 345 3.40 11.94 -4.33
CA GLY A 345 2.29 12.60 -5.00
C GLY A 345 1.00 12.39 -4.22
N ASN A 346 0.03 13.25 -4.45
CA ASN A 346 -1.31 13.13 -3.87
C ASN A 346 -2.38 13.25 -4.94
N LYS A 347 -2.74 14.49 -5.34
CA LYS A 347 -3.73 14.74 -6.40
C LYS A 347 -3.56 16.12 -7.06
N GLY A 348 -3.77 16.20 -8.35
CA GLY A 348 -4.05 17.47 -9.04
C GLY A 348 -5.50 17.91 -8.75
N SER A 349 -5.82 19.17 -8.62
CA SER A 349 -4.96 20.37 -8.74
C SER A 349 -4.37 20.82 -7.41
N THR A 350 -4.67 20.11 -6.30
CA THR A 350 -4.18 20.44 -4.94
C THR A 350 -2.65 20.56 -4.92
N ASP A 351 -1.96 19.62 -5.56
CA ASP A 351 -0.48 19.58 -5.61
C ASP A 351 0.13 20.74 -6.38
N GLN A 352 -0.63 21.42 -7.27
CA GLN A 352 -0.19 22.66 -7.93
C GLN A 352 0.02 23.79 -6.93
N HIS A 353 -0.72 23.81 -5.84
CA HIS A 353 -0.62 24.77 -4.74
C HIS A 353 0.35 24.33 -3.64
N SER A 354 1.10 23.24 -3.86
CA SER A 354 2.03 22.67 -2.90
C SER A 354 3.46 22.62 -3.46
N TYR A 355 3.74 21.76 -4.41
CA TYR A 355 5.11 21.47 -4.85
C TYR A 355 5.34 21.52 -6.38
N ILE A 356 4.37 21.84 -7.20
CA ILE A 356 4.57 21.97 -8.66
C ILE A 356 5.59 23.06 -9.01
N GLN A 357 5.72 24.11 -8.19
CA GLN A 357 6.80 25.09 -8.33
C GLN A 357 8.19 24.39 -8.32
N GLN A 358 8.43 23.49 -7.36
CA GLN A 358 9.68 22.73 -7.27
C GLN A 358 9.86 21.82 -8.49
N LEU A 359 8.81 21.13 -8.92
CA LEU A 359 8.89 20.24 -10.08
C LEU A 359 9.21 21.00 -11.37
N ARG A 360 8.61 22.17 -11.57
CA ARG A 360 8.82 22.95 -12.78
C ARG A 360 10.19 23.62 -12.81
N ASP A 361 10.57 24.32 -11.75
CA ASP A 361 11.69 25.24 -11.74
C ASP A 361 12.90 24.75 -10.91
N GLY A 362 12.73 23.69 -10.10
CA GLY A 362 13.78 23.09 -9.29
C GLY A 362 14.61 22.03 -10.03
N LEU A 363 15.20 21.09 -9.30
CA LEU A 363 15.99 20.00 -9.84
C LEU A 363 15.16 19.10 -10.77
N ASN A 364 15.79 18.64 -11.86
CA ASN A 364 15.17 17.67 -12.77
C ASN A 364 15.48 16.23 -12.33
N ASP A 365 15.04 15.87 -11.14
CA ASP A 365 15.29 14.60 -10.48
C ASP A 365 14.04 13.71 -10.38
N PHE A 366 13.05 13.95 -11.25
CA PHE A 366 11.78 13.24 -11.27
C PHE A 366 11.27 13.01 -12.70
N PHE A 367 10.29 12.14 -12.82
CA PHE A 367 9.33 12.07 -13.91
C PHE A 367 7.91 12.01 -13.36
N ALA A 368 6.94 12.60 -14.05
CA ALA A 368 5.56 12.62 -13.59
C ALA A 368 4.72 11.53 -14.27
N ILE A 369 3.83 10.90 -13.51
CA ILE A 369 2.75 10.05 -14.00
C ILE A 369 1.44 10.80 -13.75
N PHE A 370 0.91 11.42 -14.78
CA PHE A 370 -0.43 11.97 -14.76
C PHE A 370 -1.46 10.86 -14.90
N ILE A 371 -2.52 10.91 -14.10
CA ILE A 371 -3.70 10.06 -14.31
C ILE A 371 -4.88 10.99 -14.60
N GLU A 372 -5.27 10.99 -15.87
CA GLU A 372 -6.45 11.67 -16.39
C GLU A 372 -7.65 10.74 -16.28
N VAL A 373 -8.78 11.24 -15.80
CA VAL A 373 -10.04 10.50 -15.78
C VAL A 373 -11.06 11.26 -16.61
N LEU A 374 -11.55 10.65 -17.70
CA LEU A 374 -12.40 11.34 -18.66
C LEU A 374 -13.79 11.65 -18.13
N LYS A 375 -14.34 10.78 -17.30
CA LYS A 375 -15.66 10.97 -16.70
C LYS A 375 -15.55 11.66 -15.33
N ASP A 376 -16.09 12.87 -15.24
CA ASP A 376 -15.99 13.68 -14.03
C ASP A 376 -16.73 13.07 -12.85
N GLU A 377 -18.02 12.74 -13.02
CA GLU A 377 -18.88 12.23 -11.97
C GLU A 377 -20.04 11.36 -12.50
N LYS A 378 -20.76 10.75 -11.60
CA LYS A 378 -22.04 10.10 -11.93
C LYS A 378 -23.14 11.16 -12.02
N GLY A 379 -23.80 11.27 -13.17
CA GLY A 379 -24.90 12.19 -13.37
C GLY A 379 -24.50 13.45 -14.14
N LYS A 380 -25.22 14.53 -13.90
CA LYS A 380 -25.05 15.81 -14.61
C LYS A 380 -24.26 16.79 -13.75
N SER A 381 -23.15 17.28 -14.27
CA SER A 381 -22.34 18.31 -13.60
C SER A 381 -23.01 19.67 -13.65
N LEU A 382 -22.81 20.45 -12.59
CA LEU A 382 -23.25 21.84 -12.51
C LEU A 382 -22.27 22.73 -13.28
N SER A 383 -22.80 23.61 -14.14
CA SER A 383 -22.00 24.68 -14.75
C SER A 383 -21.66 25.75 -13.71
N VAL A 384 -20.38 26.03 -13.53
CA VAL A 384 -19.86 27.08 -12.63
C VAL A 384 -19.63 28.38 -13.37
N GLU A 385 -19.46 28.31 -14.69
CA GLU A 385 -19.46 29.43 -15.64
C GLU A 385 -20.30 29.04 -16.87
N PRO A 386 -20.66 29.97 -17.78
CA PRO A 386 -21.39 29.63 -18.99
C PRO A 386 -20.69 28.53 -19.80
N ASN A 387 -21.34 27.36 -19.93
CA ASN A 387 -20.84 26.18 -20.61
C ASN A 387 -19.54 25.56 -20.04
N VAL A 388 -19.19 25.85 -18.79
CA VAL A 388 -17.99 25.32 -18.11
C VAL A 388 -18.37 24.73 -16.76
N THR A 389 -17.91 23.52 -16.48
CA THR A 389 -18.08 22.80 -15.22
C THR A 389 -16.81 22.86 -14.37
N ALA A 390 -16.88 22.44 -13.10
CA ALA A 390 -15.69 22.25 -12.27
C ALA A 390 -14.77 21.15 -12.83
N GLY A 391 -15.33 20.14 -13.50
CA GLY A 391 -14.56 19.10 -14.18
C GLY A 391 -13.74 19.64 -15.33
N ASP A 392 -14.31 20.57 -16.14
CA ASP A 392 -13.57 21.22 -17.23
C ASP A 392 -12.37 22.01 -16.69
N PHE A 393 -12.52 22.70 -15.55
CA PHE A 393 -11.39 23.37 -14.89
C PHE A 393 -10.33 22.37 -14.43
N LEU A 394 -10.71 21.27 -13.81
CA LEU A 394 -9.76 20.24 -13.36
C LEU A 394 -8.98 19.65 -14.53
N HIS A 395 -9.66 19.35 -15.64
CA HIS A 395 -9.03 18.89 -16.88
C HIS A 395 -8.11 19.95 -17.49
N GLY A 396 -8.53 21.22 -17.49
CA GLY A 396 -7.71 22.36 -17.93
C GLY A 396 -6.44 22.51 -17.09
N PHE A 397 -6.52 22.34 -15.77
CA PHE A 397 -5.35 22.36 -14.88
C PHE A 397 -4.40 21.20 -15.15
N TYR A 398 -4.91 20.00 -15.43
CA TYR A 398 -4.08 18.88 -15.88
C TYR A 398 -3.30 19.21 -17.15
N LEU A 399 -4.00 19.63 -18.22
CA LEU A 399 -3.35 19.95 -19.48
C LEU A 399 -2.33 21.09 -19.35
N GLY A 400 -2.67 22.13 -18.57
CA GLY A 400 -1.79 23.26 -18.30
C GLY A 400 -0.52 22.86 -17.55
N THR A 401 -0.65 22.04 -16.50
CA THR A 401 0.51 21.54 -15.72
C THR A 401 1.40 20.65 -16.58
N ARG A 402 0.81 19.72 -17.32
CA ARG A 402 1.52 18.86 -18.27
C ARG A 402 2.32 19.65 -19.30
N GLN A 403 1.72 20.72 -19.84
CA GLN A 403 2.40 21.61 -20.78
C GLN A 403 3.53 22.38 -20.09
N ALA A 404 3.29 23.00 -18.94
CA ALA A 404 4.26 23.81 -18.22
C ALA A 404 5.49 22.99 -17.78
N LEU A 405 5.33 21.72 -17.42
CA LEU A 405 6.44 20.82 -17.14
C LEU A 405 7.24 20.51 -18.41
N ALA A 406 6.57 20.21 -19.53
CA ALA A 406 7.23 19.90 -20.79
C ALA A 406 8.02 21.10 -21.36
N GLU A 407 7.56 22.34 -21.19
CA GLU A 407 8.28 23.56 -21.56
C GLU A 407 9.63 23.70 -20.85
N ASN A 408 9.73 23.17 -19.61
CA ASN A 408 10.99 23.12 -18.85
C ASN A 408 11.72 21.76 -18.99
N ASN A 409 11.46 21.00 -20.05
CA ASN A 409 12.05 19.69 -20.30
C ASN A 409 11.88 18.69 -19.12
N ARG A 410 10.74 18.77 -18.41
CA ARG A 410 10.36 17.80 -17.39
C ARG A 410 9.60 16.66 -18.05
N GLU A 411 10.04 15.44 -17.78
CA GLU A 411 9.43 14.25 -18.36
C GLU A 411 8.11 13.92 -17.68
N SER A 412 7.15 13.50 -18.47
CA SER A 412 5.90 12.98 -17.97
C SER A 412 5.27 11.95 -18.90
N LEU A 413 4.59 10.98 -18.33
CA LEU A 413 3.65 10.13 -19.04
C LEU A 413 2.24 10.40 -18.54
N THR A 414 1.23 10.06 -19.36
CA THR A 414 -0.17 10.13 -18.94
C THR A 414 -0.83 8.78 -19.07
N ILE A 415 -1.55 8.38 -18.05
CA ILE A 415 -2.50 7.27 -18.07
C ILE A 415 -3.89 7.88 -18.14
N THR A 416 -4.60 7.65 -19.25
CA THR A 416 -6.00 8.04 -19.40
C THR A 416 -6.90 6.90 -18.94
N VAL A 417 -7.86 7.19 -18.10
CA VAL A 417 -8.86 6.26 -17.55
C VAL A 417 -10.24 6.77 -17.94
N ASN A 418 -11.08 5.94 -18.57
CA ASN A 418 -12.43 6.37 -18.97
C ASN A 418 -13.27 6.81 -17.77
N GLU A 419 -13.31 5.99 -16.73
CA GLU A 419 -14.02 6.28 -15.47
C GLU A 419 -13.42 5.51 -14.28
N VAL A 420 -13.61 6.02 -13.07
CA VAL A 420 -13.29 5.28 -11.84
C VAL A 420 -14.42 4.28 -11.57
N SER A 421 -14.11 3.01 -11.72
CA SER A 421 -15.02 1.87 -11.52
C SER A 421 -14.26 0.69 -10.89
N PRO A 422 -14.96 -0.32 -10.33
CA PRO A 422 -14.31 -1.54 -9.87
C PRO A 422 -13.39 -2.15 -10.92
N PHE A 423 -13.83 -2.18 -12.18
CA PHE A 423 -13.06 -2.70 -13.29
C PHE A 423 -11.76 -1.89 -13.53
N SER A 424 -11.82 -0.57 -13.64
CA SER A 424 -10.64 0.26 -13.89
C SER A 424 -9.65 0.24 -12.73
N ILE A 425 -10.14 0.18 -11.47
CA ILE A 425 -9.26 0.05 -10.29
C ILE A 425 -8.55 -1.31 -10.28
N GLY A 426 -9.26 -2.40 -10.55
CA GLY A 426 -8.64 -3.71 -10.69
C GLY A 426 -7.62 -3.77 -11.82
N ALA A 427 -7.92 -3.14 -12.96
CA ALA A 427 -6.98 -3.04 -14.08
C ALA A 427 -5.71 -2.26 -13.70
N LEU A 428 -5.85 -1.08 -13.05
CA LEU A 428 -4.69 -0.29 -12.60
C LEU A 428 -3.80 -1.06 -11.62
N ILE A 429 -4.39 -1.72 -10.62
CA ILE A 429 -3.63 -2.56 -9.67
C ILE A 429 -2.79 -3.59 -10.44
N ALA A 430 -3.42 -4.35 -11.33
CA ALA A 430 -2.76 -5.40 -12.10
C ALA A 430 -1.66 -4.87 -13.04
N LEU A 431 -1.91 -3.72 -13.69
CA LEU A 431 -0.93 -3.07 -14.58
C LEU A 431 0.36 -2.70 -13.83
N PHE A 432 0.23 -2.08 -12.67
CA PHE A 432 1.39 -1.64 -11.89
C PHE A 432 2.12 -2.82 -11.22
N GLU A 433 1.40 -3.84 -10.74
CA GLU A 433 2.03 -5.07 -10.23
C GLU A 433 2.89 -5.75 -11.29
N ARG A 434 2.39 -5.84 -12.53
CA ARG A 434 3.15 -6.44 -13.63
C ARG A 434 4.29 -5.53 -14.13
N ALA A 435 4.09 -4.21 -14.16
CA ALA A 435 5.13 -3.26 -14.54
C ALA A 435 6.33 -3.33 -13.59
N VAL A 436 6.09 -3.47 -12.30
CA VAL A 436 7.13 -3.68 -11.27
C VAL A 436 7.89 -4.99 -11.51
N GLY A 437 7.18 -6.08 -11.85
CA GLY A 437 7.81 -7.36 -12.20
C GLY A 437 8.68 -7.27 -13.45
N PHE A 438 8.19 -6.60 -14.51
CA PHE A 438 8.99 -6.37 -15.71
C PHE A 438 10.22 -5.51 -15.43
N TYR A 439 10.06 -4.38 -14.73
CA TYR A 439 11.19 -3.52 -14.38
C TYR A 439 12.26 -4.28 -13.58
N ALA A 440 11.84 -5.10 -12.61
CA ALA A 440 12.78 -5.91 -11.82
C ALA A 440 13.61 -6.86 -12.70
N SER A 441 13.00 -7.49 -13.71
CA SER A 441 13.72 -8.30 -14.69
C SER A 441 14.68 -7.46 -15.55
N LEU A 442 14.26 -6.25 -15.98
CA LEU A 442 15.12 -5.35 -16.76
C LEU A 442 16.42 -4.98 -16.03
N VAL A 443 16.37 -4.86 -14.70
CA VAL A 443 17.51 -4.46 -13.85
C VAL A 443 18.06 -5.61 -13.00
N ASN A 444 17.64 -6.85 -13.26
CA ASN A 444 18.13 -8.10 -12.65
C ASN A 444 17.98 -8.16 -11.12
N ILE A 445 16.86 -7.70 -10.53
CA ILE A 445 16.63 -7.74 -9.08
C ILE A 445 15.46 -8.64 -8.69
N ASN A 446 15.44 -9.11 -7.43
CA ASN A 446 14.29 -9.80 -6.84
C ASN A 446 13.27 -8.78 -6.32
N ALA A 447 12.11 -8.63 -7.01
CA ALA A 447 11.03 -7.72 -6.60
C ALA A 447 10.20 -8.25 -5.41
N TYR A 448 10.37 -9.49 -4.98
CA TYR A 448 9.34 -10.21 -4.21
C TYR A 448 9.71 -10.48 -2.75
N HIS A 449 10.92 -10.12 -2.31
CA HIS A 449 11.36 -10.16 -0.90
C HIS A 449 11.52 -8.76 -0.31
N GLN A 450 11.78 -8.66 1.01
CA GLN A 450 11.85 -7.38 1.72
C GLN A 450 12.84 -7.41 2.92
N PRO A 451 14.14 -7.64 2.70
CA PRO A 451 15.11 -7.85 3.79
C PRO A 451 15.27 -6.63 4.70
N GLY A 452 15.14 -5.41 4.17
CA GLY A 452 15.31 -4.17 4.94
C GLY A 452 14.31 -3.97 6.08
N VAL A 453 13.09 -4.49 5.94
CA VAL A 453 12.04 -4.37 6.98
C VAL A 453 12.37 -5.20 8.21
N GLU A 454 12.98 -6.37 8.06
CA GLU A 454 13.31 -7.26 9.17
C GLU A 454 14.41 -6.67 10.08
N ALA A 455 15.37 -5.94 9.53
CA ALA A 455 16.42 -5.27 10.31
C ALA A 455 15.82 -4.25 11.30
N GLY A 456 14.88 -3.43 10.85
CA GLY A 456 14.19 -2.45 11.71
C GLY A 456 13.37 -3.11 12.83
N LYS A 457 12.66 -4.20 12.53
CA LYS A 457 11.89 -4.96 13.55
C LYS A 457 12.77 -5.54 14.64
N LYS A 458 13.93 -6.10 14.28
CA LYS A 458 14.90 -6.65 15.25
C LYS A 458 15.45 -5.54 16.16
N ALA A 459 15.85 -4.39 15.57
CA ALA A 459 16.33 -3.25 16.35
C ALA A 459 15.26 -2.74 17.33
N ALA A 460 14.01 -2.60 16.89
CA ALA A 460 12.90 -2.19 17.77
C ALA A 460 12.67 -3.18 18.92
N GLY A 461 12.81 -4.48 18.68
CA GLY A 461 12.75 -5.50 19.74
C GLY A 461 13.76 -5.26 20.85
N ASN A 462 15.03 -5.00 20.50
CA ASN A 462 16.10 -4.71 21.44
C ASN A 462 15.80 -3.48 22.31
N ILE A 463 15.24 -2.41 21.69
CA ILE A 463 14.85 -1.19 22.42
C ILE A 463 13.74 -1.48 23.44
N ILE A 464 12.74 -2.28 23.09
CA ILE A 464 11.67 -2.66 24.02
C ILE A 464 12.20 -3.52 25.18
N ASP A 465 13.13 -4.42 24.90
CA ASP A 465 13.75 -5.23 25.96
C ASP A 465 14.60 -4.36 26.90
N MET A 466 15.33 -3.38 26.37
CA MET A 466 16.04 -2.37 27.17
C MET A 466 15.07 -1.55 28.03
N GLN A 467 13.92 -1.13 27.49
CA GLN A 467 12.88 -0.43 28.28
C GLN A 467 12.38 -1.28 29.44
N ARG A 468 12.14 -2.57 29.21
CA ARG A 468 11.75 -3.51 30.30
C ARG A 468 12.82 -3.62 31.38
N ALA A 469 14.09 -3.72 30.97
CA ALA A 469 15.23 -3.77 31.90
C ALA A 469 15.33 -2.48 32.72
N ILE A 470 15.12 -1.30 32.14
CA ILE A 470 15.10 -0.02 32.87
C ILE A 470 13.98 0.00 33.91
N LEU A 471 12.75 -0.36 33.50
CA LEU A 471 11.60 -0.38 34.43
C LEU A 471 11.79 -1.38 35.57
N ASP A 472 12.31 -2.58 35.27
CA ASP A 472 12.65 -3.59 36.28
C ASP A 472 13.75 -3.10 37.23
N TRP A 473 14.79 -2.42 36.69
CA TRP A 473 15.84 -1.85 37.50
C TRP A 473 15.32 -0.72 38.43
N PHE A 474 14.47 0.18 37.94
CA PHE A 474 13.82 1.21 38.75
C PHE A 474 12.92 0.63 39.84
N SER A 475 12.18 -0.43 39.54
CA SER A 475 11.26 -1.06 40.51
C SER A 475 11.96 -1.61 41.76
N ARG A 476 13.23 -2.00 41.61
CA ARG A 476 14.09 -2.48 42.74
C ARG A 476 14.64 -1.34 43.60
N GLN A 477 14.54 -0.11 43.15
CA GLN A 477 15.09 1.08 43.80
C GLN A 477 14.10 2.23 43.77
N PRO A 478 12.88 2.07 44.35
CA PRO A 478 11.84 3.08 44.26
C PRO A 478 12.27 4.37 44.95
N ARG A 479 11.82 5.50 44.43
CA ARG A 479 12.09 6.87 44.88
C ARG A 479 13.55 7.33 44.75
N VAL A 480 14.44 6.56 44.16
CA VAL A 480 15.82 6.99 43.86
C VAL A 480 15.88 7.53 42.45
N GLN A 481 16.64 8.62 42.27
CA GLN A 481 16.83 9.28 40.96
C GLN A 481 18.25 9.03 40.46
N PHE A 482 18.38 8.55 39.24
CA PHE A 482 19.65 8.14 38.66
C PHE A 482 19.95 8.94 37.38
N SER A 483 21.22 9.23 37.16
CA SER A 483 21.69 9.73 35.85
C SER A 483 21.60 8.62 34.80
N VAL A 484 21.64 9.02 33.53
CA VAL A 484 21.65 8.07 32.39
C VAL A 484 22.83 7.10 32.49
N VAL A 485 23.99 7.58 32.92
CA VAL A 485 25.20 6.73 33.10
C VAL A 485 24.96 5.65 34.16
N GLU A 486 24.36 6.01 35.30
CA GLU A 486 24.04 5.06 36.37
C GLU A 486 23.01 4.02 35.93
N ILE A 487 21.98 4.46 35.15
CA ILE A 487 20.97 3.56 34.59
C ILE A 487 21.61 2.59 33.58
N ALA A 488 22.38 3.11 32.60
CA ALA A 488 23.05 2.30 31.62
C ALA A 488 23.95 1.23 32.25
N LYS A 489 24.74 1.62 33.27
CA LYS A 489 25.55 0.69 34.05
C LYS A 489 24.72 -0.34 34.79
N GLY A 490 23.61 0.10 35.41
CA GLY A 490 22.69 -0.77 36.17
C GLY A 490 22.06 -1.87 35.33
N ILE A 491 21.75 -1.59 34.05
CA ILE A 491 21.18 -2.56 33.11
C ILE A 491 22.23 -3.19 32.17
N LYS A 492 23.54 -2.89 32.35
CA LYS A 492 24.67 -3.37 31.52
C LYS A 492 24.57 -2.97 30.05
N ALA A 493 24.23 -1.72 29.81
CA ALA A 493 24.03 -1.14 28.47
C ALA A 493 24.83 0.17 28.29
N GLU A 494 26.09 0.20 28.77
CA GLU A 494 26.93 1.40 28.77
C GLU A 494 27.23 1.93 27.35
N ASN A 495 27.17 1.07 26.33
CA ASN A 495 27.34 1.47 24.94
C ASN A 495 26.07 2.04 24.30
N GLU A 496 24.92 2.01 25.01
CA GLU A 496 23.61 2.39 24.53
C GLU A 496 23.02 3.60 25.29
N MET A 497 23.88 4.48 25.82
CA MET A 497 23.46 5.61 26.66
C MET A 497 22.46 6.54 25.97
N GLU A 498 22.56 6.75 24.66
CA GLU A 498 21.58 7.53 23.91
C GLU A 498 20.21 6.86 23.94
N SER A 499 20.13 5.56 23.67
CA SER A 499 18.90 4.78 23.71
C SER A 499 18.29 4.81 25.11
N VAL A 500 19.10 4.63 26.16
CA VAL A 500 18.68 4.73 27.56
C VAL A 500 18.10 6.11 27.87
N PHE A 501 18.76 7.18 27.45
CA PHE A 501 18.25 8.55 27.63
C PHE A 501 16.89 8.74 26.95
N LYS A 502 16.77 8.37 25.68
CA LYS A 502 15.53 8.50 24.90
C LYS A 502 14.39 7.69 25.52
N ILE A 503 14.64 6.47 25.97
CA ILE A 503 13.66 5.64 26.65
C ILE A 503 13.19 6.31 27.94
N CYS A 504 14.11 6.81 28.76
CA CYS A 504 13.78 7.49 30.02
C CYS A 504 12.97 8.78 29.81
N GLU A 505 13.30 9.58 28.78
CA GLU A 505 12.51 10.75 28.38
C GLU A 505 11.07 10.34 28.02
N HIS A 506 10.94 9.31 27.18
CA HIS A 506 9.64 8.78 26.79
C HIS A 506 8.82 8.28 27.98
N LEU A 507 9.43 7.48 28.85
CA LEU A 507 8.75 6.97 30.05
C LEU A 507 8.31 8.10 30.98
N ALA A 508 9.14 9.12 31.19
CA ALA A 508 8.83 10.24 32.07
C ALA A 508 7.74 11.19 31.52
N ALA A 509 7.60 11.25 30.20
CA ALA A 509 6.55 12.01 29.55
C ALA A 509 5.16 11.36 29.68
N ASN A 510 5.10 10.05 29.96
CA ASN A 510 3.87 9.28 30.08
C ASN A 510 3.58 8.96 31.57
N SER A 511 2.69 9.74 32.18
CA SER A 511 2.43 9.71 33.63
C SER A 511 2.00 8.34 34.19
N ASP A 512 1.33 7.52 33.38
CA ASP A 512 0.92 6.16 33.71
C ASP A 512 2.12 5.22 33.94
N ARG A 513 3.30 5.57 33.42
CA ARG A 513 4.54 4.81 33.58
C ARG A 513 5.20 4.98 34.95
N LYS A 514 4.74 5.95 35.73
CA LYS A 514 5.24 6.28 37.07
C LYS A 514 6.75 6.57 37.12
N VAL A 515 7.32 7.04 36.03
CA VAL A 515 8.72 7.49 35.94
C VAL A 515 8.74 8.99 36.05
N LYS A 516 9.58 9.54 36.93
CA LYS A 516 9.79 10.98 37.11
C LYS A 516 11.14 11.39 36.57
N LYS A 517 11.15 12.52 35.86
CA LYS A 517 12.36 13.24 35.47
C LYS A 517 12.61 14.39 36.44
N VAL A 518 13.84 14.50 36.93
CA VAL A 518 14.34 15.68 37.64
C VAL A 518 15.34 16.40 36.70
N SER A 519 14.99 17.62 36.32
CA SER A 519 15.81 18.42 35.40
C SER A 519 17.13 18.82 36.07
N GLY A 520 18.23 18.82 35.29
CA GLY A 520 19.52 19.35 35.67
C GLY A 520 19.86 20.61 34.88
N ASN A 521 21.12 21.06 34.95
CA ASN A 521 21.62 22.23 34.24
C ASN A 521 21.72 22.05 32.72
N SER A 522 21.59 20.81 32.26
CA SER A 522 21.51 20.43 30.83
C SER A 522 20.57 19.25 30.68
N PRO A 523 20.05 18.96 29.46
CA PRO A 523 19.26 17.75 29.21
C PRO A 523 19.97 16.47 29.68
N PHE A 524 21.29 16.39 29.52
CA PHE A 524 22.09 15.22 29.83
C PHE A 524 22.42 15.04 31.32
N SER A 525 22.21 16.09 32.14
CA SER A 525 22.33 16.02 33.61
C SER A 525 21.01 15.72 34.30
N ALA A 526 19.96 15.47 33.57
CA ALA A 526 18.68 15.01 34.11
C ALA A 526 18.82 13.66 34.78
N LYS A 527 18.03 13.44 35.84
CA LYS A 527 17.92 12.16 36.55
C LYS A 527 16.52 11.60 36.41
N PHE A 528 16.43 10.28 36.37
CA PHE A 528 15.17 9.55 36.17
C PHE A 528 15.02 8.48 37.26
N GLY A 529 13.79 8.17 37.63
CA GLY A 529 13.50 7.11 38.61
C GLY A 529 12.01 6.92 38.80
N MET A 530 11.63 5.82 39.42
CA MET A 530 10.23 5.51 39.70
C MET A 530 9.73 6.33 40.89
N VAL A 531 8.46 6.81 40.83
CA VAL A 531 7.77 7.59 41.88
C VAL A 531 7.27 6.68 42.97
#